data_bc6b9ebf8a4410cc76da85c49eb19bc5
#
_entry.id   bc6b9ebf8a4410cc76da85c49eb19bc5
#
_cell.length_a   1.000
_cell.length_b   1.000
_cell.length_c   1.000
_cell.angle_alpha   90.00
_cell.angle_beta   90.00
_cell.angle_gamma   90.00
#
_symmetry.space_group_name_H-M   'P 1'
#
loop_
_entity.id
_entity.type
_entity.pdbx_description
1 polymer ?
#
loop_
_entity_poly.entity_id
_entity_poly.type
_entity_poly.pdbx_seq_one_letter_code
_entity_poly.pdbx_strand_id
1 'polypeptide(L)'
;SFLSTSPWQIFNFDFEQKTKQELILESFRQEKIELKNQEEFYSDGKIFEYRNKVEFSFWWEKSEQDENDGELNLAFFRRGGKGKIPVKGTSLAMSEINQVGQKVLEILRARKTPSRDLKTLLIRASQKGEISAQLYVKDEKFTIFSEQELSKLNFKNFEIIFSNPKSPASVITKRLQSSTNQKLQDSVLGIDFNYATESFFQINLPVYEQALRDMQKFIDTSKPTVDLYSGVGSIGLTIGAGDLTLVEINEFAVDEMQKNIKKLDREETAKAILAPSEKALEFIKKGSNLIVDPPRAGMNREVCEKILEIEPEKVIYLSCNPTTQARDAAILSKKYEITYARGYNFFPRTPHIENLIVLKLKK
;
A
#
# COMPACT_ATOMS: atom_id res chain seq x y z
N SER A 1 16.14 8.78 -14.05
CA SER A 1 15.39 9.69 -13.19
C SER A 1 16.19 10.02 -11.93
N PHE A 2 16.23 11.29 -11.54
CA PHE A 2 16.89 11.75 -10.32
C PHE A 2 15.98 11.64 -9.08
N LEU A 3 14.68 11.37 -9.27
CA LEU A 3 13.72 11.23 -8.20
C LEU A 3 13.72 9.82 -7.59
N SER A 4 13.62 9.75 -6.28
CA SER A 4 13.48 8.49 -5.55
C SER A 4 12.15 7.77 -5.84
N THR A 5 11.13 8.53 -6.24
CA THR A 5 9.76 8.02 -6.45
C THR A 5 9.57 7.26 -7.76
N SER A 6 10.42 7.50 -8.78
CA SER A 6 10.31 6.88 -10.11
C SER A 6 11.68 6.58 -10.76
N PRO A 7 12.53 5.79 -10.09
CA PRO A 7 13.93 5.60 -10.54
C PRO A 7 14.05 4.86 -11.87
N TRP A 8 13.04 4.13 -12.30
CA TRP A 8 13.03 3.36 -13.55
C TRP A 8 12.29 4.06 -14.71
N GLN A 9 11.95 5.33 -14.55
CA GLN A 9 11.26 6.11 -15.59
C GLN A 9 12.07 6.24 -16.89
N ILE A 10 13.38 5.99 -16.83
CA ILE A 10 14.28 6.00 -17.98
C ILE A 10 14.27 4.69 -18.78
N PHE A 11 13.68 3.61 -18.27
CA PHE A 11 13.66 2.33 -18.96
C PHE A 11 12.56 2.28 -20.02
N ASN A 12 12.78 1.49 -21.07
CA ASN A 12 11.71 1.01 -21.90
C ASN A 12 10.75 0.13 -21.06
N PHE A 13 9.45 0.20 -21.29
CA PHE A 13 8.47 -0.47 -20.45
C PHE A 13 8.54 -2.00 -20.55
N ASP A 14 8.77 -2.53 -21.77
CA ASP A 14 8.93 -3.97 -21.96
C ASP A 14 10.20 -4.49 -21.29
N PHE A 15 11.29 -3.70 -21.34
CA PHE A 15 12.51 -4.02 -20.60
C PHE A 15 12.29 -4.01 -19.09
N GLU A 16 11.52 -3.04 -18.59
CA GLU A 16 11.14 -3.00 -17.16
C GLU A 16 10.41 -4.28 -16.75
N GLN A 17 9.40 -4.71 -17.51
CA GLN A 17 8.62 -5.91 -17.22
C GLN A 17 9.49 -7.18 -17.24
N LYS A 18 10.30 -7.36 -18.28
CA LYS A 18 11.25 -8.47 -18.38
C LYS A 18 12.24 -8.49 -17.21
N THR A 19 12.76 -7.31 -16.83
CA THR A 19 13.68 -7.21 -15.69
C THR A 19 13.01 -7.61 -14.38
N LYS A 20 11.76 -7.17 -14.14
CA LYS A 20 10.99 -7.57 -12.95
C LYS A 20 10.74 -9.07 -12.90
N GLN A 21 10.38 -9.66 -14.04
CA GLN A 21 10.22 -11.11 -14.18
C GLN A 21 11.53 -11.85 -13.83
N GLU A 22 12.67 -11.41 -14.40
CA GLU A 22 13.97 -12.03 -14.11
C GLU A 22 14.39 -11.88 -12.66
N LEU A 23 14.09 -10.75 -12.01
CA LEU A 23 14.36 -10.56 -10.58
C LEU A 23 13.55 -11.53 -9.69
N ILE A 24 12.32 -11.86 -10.07
CA ILE A 24 11.54 -12.91 -9.39
C ILE A 24 12.26 -14.26 -9.57
N LEU A 25 12.53 -14.65 -10.82
CA LEU A 25 13.18 -15.94 -11.12
C LEU A 25 14.52 -16.08 -10.39
N GLU A 26 15.33 -15.04 -10.40
CA GLU A 26 16.63 -15.02 -9.74
C GLU A 26 16.50 -15.20 -8.22
N SER A 27 15.53 -14.51 -7.58
CA SER A 27 15.29 -14.66 -6.16
C SER A 27 15.00 -16.12 -5.78
N PHE A 28 14.19 -16.83 -6.58
CA PHE A 28 13.88 -18.24 -6.32
C PHE A 28 15.05 -19.19 -6.66
N ARG A 29 15.82 -18.91 -7.74
CA ARG A 29 17.05 -19.69 -8.06
C ARG A 29 18.09 -19.63 -6.94
N GLN A 30 18.25 -18.47 -6.28
CA GLN A 30 19.16 -18.31 -5.13
C GLN A 30 18.79 -19.27 -3.98
N GLU A 31 17.52 -19.54 -3.81
CA GLU A 31 17.00 -20.52 -2.84
C GLU A 31 16.88 -21.95 -3.42
N LYS A 32 17.46 -22.20 -4.61
CA LYS A 32 17.42 -23.50 -5.32
C LYS A 32 16.02 -23.98 -5.67
N ILE A 33 15.10 -23.05 -5.90
CA ILE A 33 13.72 -23.32 -6.32
C ILE A 33 13.58 -22.92 -7.79
N GLU A 34 13.04 -23.85 -8.59
CA GLU A 34 12.64 -23.62 -9.97
C GLU A 34 11.13 -23.37 -10.02
N LEU A 35 10.71 -22.22 -10.57
CA LEU A 35 9.30 -21.89 -10.78
C LEU A 35 8.79 -22.50 -12.09
N LYS A 36 8.40 -23.78 -12.07
CA LYS A 36 7.97 -24.54 -13.26
C LYS A 36 6.63 -24.05 -13.86
N ASN A 37 5.73 -23.54 -13.01
CA ASN A 37 4.38 -23.10 -13.38
C ASN A 37 4.23 -21.60 -13.23
N GLN A 38 5.18 -20.86 -13.83
CA GLN A 38 5.14 -19.41 -13.80
C GLN A 38 4.32 -18.89 -14.98
N GLU A 39 3.29 -18.09 -14.67
CA GLU A 39 2.52 -17.34 -15.64
C GLU A 39 3.28 -16.10 -16.11
N GLU A 40 2.86 -15.56 -17.25
CA GLU A 40 3.39 -14.31 -17.78
C GLU A 40 3.19 -13.16 -16.78
N PHE A 41 4.22 -12.32 -16.65
CA PHE A 41 4.19 -11.14 -15.79
C PHE A 41 3.05 -10.20 -16.20
N TYR A 42 2.17 -9.89 -15.25
CA TYR A 42 0.97 -9.11 -15.54
C TYR A 42 1.19 -7.60 -15.40
N SER A 43 0.68 -6.87 -16.37
CA SER A 43 0.48 -5.43 -16.33
C SER A 43 -0.79 -5.08 -17.09
N ASP A 44 -1.54 -4.07 -16.63
CA ASP A 44 -2.68 -3.51 -17.35
C ASP A 44 -2.26 -2.54 -18.46
N GLY A 45 -0.96 -2.33 -18.66
CA GLY A 45 -0.38 -1.41 -19.64
C GLY A 45 -0.39 0.07 -19.20
N LYS A 46 -1.03 0.42 -18.09
CA LYS A 46 -1.04 1.79 -17.58
C LYS A 46 0.26 2.10 -16.85
N ILE A 47 1.10 2.95 -17.46
CA ILE A 47 2.45 3.27 -16.97
C ILE A 47 2.49 4.52 -16.11
N PHE A 48 1.53 5.42 -16.28
CA PHE A 48 1.41 6.71 -15.60
C PHE A 48 0.02 6.86 -15.00
N GLU A 49 -0.17 7.83 -14.12
CA GLU A 49 -1.46 8.17 -13.49
C GLU A 49 -2.17 6.99 -12.80
N TYR A 50 -1.41 5.99 -12.35
CA TYR A 50 -1.97 4.83 -11.67
C TYR A 50 -2.01 4.99 -10.14
N ARG A 51 -1.14 5.87 -9.58
CA ARG A 51 -1.03 6.04 -8.13
C ARG A 51 -2.18 6.87 -7.60
N ASN A 52 -2.92 6.29 -6.68
CA ASN A 52 -3.99 6.97 -5.94
C ASN A 52 -3.51 7.61 -4.62
N LYS A 53 -2.22 7.54 -4.27
CA LYS A 53 -1.64 8.11 -3.06
C LYS A 53 -0.26 8.66 -3.32
N VAL A 54 -0.01 9.91 -2.90
CA VAL A 54 1.30 10.56 -2.96
C VAL A 54 1.56 11.32 -1.67
N GLU A 55 2.80 11.30 -1.23
CA GLU A 55 3.30 12.07 -0.11
C GLU A 55 4.37 13.05 -0.61
N PHE A 56 4.04 14.34 -0.64
CA PHE A 56 4.97 15.39 -1.00
C PHE A 56 5.71 15.89 0.23
N SER A 57 7.00 16.18 0.07
CA SER A 57 7.76 17.03 0.99
C SER A 57 7.65 18.49 0.58
N PHE A 58 8.11 19.40 1.43
CA PHE A 58 8.24 20.82 1.13
C PHE A 58 9.72 21.23 1.04
N TRP A 59 9.99 22.20 0.15
CA TRP A 59 11.30 22.76 -0.06
C TRP A 59 11.21 24.25 -0.28
N TRP A 60 12.11 25.01 0.35
CA TRP A 60 12.29 26.44 0.06
C TRP A 60 13.40 26.55 -0.97
N GLU A 61 13.08 27.03 -2.15
CA GLU A 61 14.02 27.28 -3.22
C GLU A 61 14.41 28.75 -3.21
N LYS A 62 15.69 29.03 -2.98
CA LYS A 62 16.21 30.39 -2.99
C LYS A 62 16.18 30.95 -4.40
N SER A 63 15.93 32.25 -4.53
CA SER A 63 16.09 32.96 -5.79
C SER A 63 17.56 32.99 -6.20
N GLU A 64 17.84 32.89 -7.49
CA GLU A 64 19.22 33.07 -8.01
C GLU A 64 19.63 34.56 -7.96
N GLN A 65 18.69 35.50 -7.86
CA GLN A 65 18.93 36.96 -7.91
C GLN A 65 19.03 37.57 -6.52
N ASP A 66 18.39 37.01 -5.51
CA ASP A 66 18.41 37.51 -4.12
C ASP A 66 18.37 36.33 -3.15
N GLU A 67 19.44 36.17 -2.36
CA GLU A 67 19.53 35.10 -1.35
C GLU A 67 18.47 35.18 -0.23
N ASN A 68 17.86 36.36 -0.03
CA ASN A 68 16.79 36.56 0.94
C ASN A 68 15.39 36.32 0.36
N ASP A 69 15.29 36.19 -0.95
CA ASP A 69 14.08 35.83 -1.67
C ASP A 69 14.04 34.35 -2.06
N GLY A 70 12.86 33.82 -2.24
CA GLY A 70 12.69 32.44 -2.63
C GLY A 70 11.23 32.03 -2.63
N GLU A 71 11.00 30.78 -2.99
CA GLU A 71 9.65 30.27 -3.12
C GLU A 71 9.49 28.92 -2.42
N LEU A 72 8.37 28.74 -1.73
CA LEU A 72 7.96 27.45 -1.19
C LEU A 72 7.49 26.55 -2.33
N ASN A 73 8.02 25.31 -2.40
CA ASN A 73 7.68 24.33 -3.42
C ASN A 73 7.32 22.98 -2.79
N LEU A 74 6.47 22.20 -3.48
CA LEU A 74 6.39 20.75 -3.28
C LEU A 74 7.68 20.13 -3.76
N ALA A 75 8.11 19.04 -3.12
CA ALA A 75 9.37 18.40 -3.48
C ALA A 75 9.36 16.89 -3.21
N PHE A 76 10.24 16.17 -3.91
CA PHE A 76 10.62 14.80 -3.58
C PHE A 76 12.10 14.72 -3.21
N PHE A 77 12.46 13.68 -2.48
CA PHE A 77 13.85 13.41 -2.18
C PHE A 77 14.63 13.03 -3.45
N ARG A 78 15.86 13.53 -3.54
CA ARG A 78 16.81 13.11 -4.57
C ARG A 78 17.21 11.66 -4.32
N ARG A 79 17.31 10.87 -5.39
CA ARG A 79 17.79 9.49 -5.31
C ARG A 79 19.23 9.45 -4.81
N GLY A 80 19.52 8.62 -3.81
CA GLY A 80 20.86 8.43 -3.26
C GLY A 80 21.37 9.59 -2.39
N GLY A 81 20.50 10.50 -1.94
CA GLY A 81 20.90 11.64 -1.10
C GLY A 81 19.77 12.19 -0.22
N LYS A 82 20.14 13.13 0.65
CA LYS A 82 19.20 13.84 1.54
C LYS A 82 18.60 15.11 0.91
N GLY A 83 19.08 15.52 -0.27
CA GLY A 83 18.58 16.69 -0.97
C GLY A 83 17.16 16.49 -1.49
N LYS A 84 16.45 17.60 -1.68
CA LYS A 84 15.11 17.61 -2.25
C LYS A 84 15.13 18.29 -3.61
N ILE A 85 14.24 17.88 -4.49
CA ILE A 85 14.06 18.43 -5.83
C ILE A 85 12.66 19.01 -5.88
N PRO A 86 12.48 20.33 -6.18
CA PRO A 86 11.19 20.94 -6.41
C PRO A 86 10.45 20.24 -7.55
N VAL A 87 9.15 20.07 -7.38
CA VAL A 87 8.28 19.42 -8.37
C VAL A 87 6.92 20.10 -8.45
N LYS A 88 6.33 20.12 -9.64
CA LYS A 88 4.93 20.52 -9.82
C LYS A 88 3.95 19.37 -9.58
N GLY A 89 4.47 18.13 -9.49
CA GLY A 89 3.71 16.90 -9.31
C GLY A 89 4.54 15.69 -9.72
N THR A 90 3.87 14.58 -9.97
CA THR A 90 4.47 13.36 -10.51
C THR A 90 3.57 12.75 -11.57
N SER A 91 4.14 12.33 -12.69
CA SER A 91 3.42 11.64 -13.75
C SER A 91 2.85 10.28 -13.33
N LEU A 92 3.31 9.73 -12.21
CA LEU A 92 2.78 8.45 -11.69
C LEU A 92 1.45 8.62 -10.97
N ALA A 93 1.17 9.81 -10.42
CA ALA A 93 -0.06 10.08 -9.67
C ALA A 93 -1.23 10.41 -10.60
N MET A 94 -2.44 10.05 -10.16
CA MET A 94 -3.68 10.57 -10.74
C MET A 94 -3.60 12.10 -10.82
N SER A 95 -4.11 12.68 -11.89
CA SER A 95 -3.97 14.13 -12.19
C SER A 95 -4.54 15.01 -11.07
N GLU A 96 -5.64 14.57 -10.44
CA GLU A 96 -6.33 15.26 -9.34
C GLU A 96 -5.40 15.45 -8.14
N ILE A 97 -4.53 14.49 -7.84
CA ILE A 97 -3.55 14.58 -6.75
C ILE A 97 -2.57 15.74 -7.00
N ASN A 98 -2.08 15.84 -8.24
CA ASN A 98 -1.15 16.91 -8.61
C ASN A 98 -1.83 18.29 -8.54
N GLN A 99 -3.05 18.40 -9.08
CA GLN A 99 -3.83 19.65 -9.06
C GLN A 99 -4.09 20.13 -7.63
N VAL A 100 -4.51 19.21 -6.78
CA VAL A 100 -4.80 19.52 -5.37
C VAL A 100 -3.53 19.88 -4.61
N GLY A 101 -2.43 19.19 -4.86
CA GLY A 101 -1.13 19.53 -4.27
C GLY A 101 -0.72 20.97 -4.58
N GLN A 102 -0.94 21.44 -5.82
CA GLN A 102 -0.64 22.81 -6.21
C GLN A 102 -1.59 23.81 -5.53
N LYS A 103 -2.89 23.51 -5.44
CA LYS A 103 -3.85 24.41 -4.74
C LYS A 103 -3.50 24.59 -3.26
N VAL A 104 -3.11 23.49 -2.57
CA VAL A 104 -2.63 23.59 -1.18
C VAL A 104 -1.37 24.43 -1.09
N LEU A 105 -0.43 24.24 -2.02
CA LEU A 105 0.80 25.03 -2.10
C LEU A 105 0.52 26.53 -2.29
N GLU A 106 -0.43 26.90 -3.16
CA GLU A 106 -0.85 28.30 -3.38
C GLU A 106 -1.37 28.94 -2.09
N ILE A 107 -2.19 28.22 -1.30
CA ILE A 107 -2.67 28.73 0.00
C ILE A 107 -1.50 28.95 0.96
N LEU A 108 -0.57 27.98 1.05
CA LEU A 108 0.60 28.08 1.93
C LEU A 108 1.53 29.24 1.52
N ARG A 109 1.69 29.51 0.21
CA ARG A 109 2.43 30.65 -0.33
C ARG A 109 1.73 31.97 0.01
N ALA A 110 0.42 32.08 -0.21
CA ALA A 110 -0.36 33.26 0.12
C ALA A 110 -0.26 33.63 1.61
N ARG A 111 -0.16 32.63 2.47
CA ARG A 111 0.07 32.77 3.92
C ARG A 111 1.52 33.05 4.29
N LYS A 112 2.45 33.03 3.33
CA LYS A 112 3.90 33.11 3.57
C LYS A 112 4.39 32.07 4.59
N THR A 113 3.82 30.85 4.55
CA THR A 113 4.13 29.78 5.50
C THR A 113 5.58 29.34 5.37
N PRO A 114 6.40 29.37 6.44
CA PRO A 114 7.78 28.94 6.37
C PRO A 114 7.90 27.42 6.12
N SER A 115 8.79 27.00 5.24
CA SER A 115 9.01 25.59 4.94
C SER A 115 9.45 24.77 6.17
N ARG A 116 10.09 25.43 7.15
CA ARG A 116 10.50 24.78 8.41
C ARG A 116 9.33 24.31 9.26
N ASP A 117 8.14 24.92 9.12
CA ASP A 117 6.94 24.56 9.89
C ASP A 117 6.18 23.41 9.24
N LEU A 118 6.50 23.11 7.98
CA LEU A 118 5.86 22.07 7.20
C LEU A 118 6.70 20.77 7.22
N LYS A 119 6.01 19.64 7.24
CA LYS A 119 6.63 18.30 7.19
C LYS A 119 6.34 17.61 5.87
N THR A 120 5.10 17.19 5.65
CA THR A 120 4.64 16.51 4.44
C THR A 120 3.19 16.87 4.10
N LEU A 121 2.84 16.69 2.83
CA LEU A 121 1.46 16.74 2.34
C LEU A 121 1.13 15.38 1.74
N LEU A 122 0.30 14.62 2.44
CA LEU A 122 -0.22 13.34 1.98
C LEU A 122 -1.55 13.60 1.25
N ILE A 123 -1.66 13.17 0.00
CA ILE A 123 -2.88 13.28 -0.80
C ILE A 123 -3.27 11.90 -1.30
N ARG A 124 -4.55 11.59 -1.23
CA ARG A 124 -5.13 10.36 -1.72
C ARG A 124 -6.37 10.64 -2.54
N ALA A 125 -6.52 9.93 -3.65
CA ALA A 125 -7.70 9.95 -4.51
C ALA A 125 -8.38 8.58 -4.48
N SER A 126 -9.72 8.55 -4.56
CA SER A 126 -10.44 7.32 -4.90
C SER A 126 -10.53 7.13 -6.41
N GLN A 127 -10.92 5.94 -6.88
CA GLN A 127 -11.21 5.69 -8.30
C GLN A 127 -12.32 6.60 -8.85
N LYS A 128 -13.17 7.14 -7.98
CA LYS A 128 -14.24 8.08 -8.33
C LYS A 128 -13.76 9.53 -8.40
N GLY A 129 -12.46 9.78 -8.19
CA GLY A 129 -11.87 11.13 -8.18
C GLY A 129 -12.13 11.92 -6.88
N GLU A 130 -12.68 11.29 -5.84
CA GLU A 130 -12.80 11.93 -4.52
C GLU A 130 -11.41 12.09 -3.89
N ILE A 131 -11.12 13.25 -3.33
CA ILE A 131 -9.81 13.56 -2.76
C ILE A 131 -9.90 13.69 -1.25
N SER A 132 -8.93 13.11 -0.57
CA SER A 132 -8.65 13.38 0.83
C SER A 132 -7.18 13.74 1.01
N ALA A 133 -6.87 14.70 1.88
CA ALA A 133 -5.49 15.12 2.11
C ALA A 133 -5.20 15.43 3.57
N GLN A 134 -3.93 15.26 3.94
CA GLN A 134 -3.42 15.52 5.28
C GLN A 134 -2.15 16.36 5.17
N LEU A 135 -2.21 17.57 5.71
CA LEU A 135 -1.06 18.47 5.85
C LEU A 135 -0.42 18.21 7.22
N TYR A 136 0.76 17.65 7.22
CA TYR A 136 1.54 17.42 8.43
C TYR A 136 2.44 18.63 8.71
N VAL A 137 2.28 19.21 9.89
CA VAL A 137 3.01 20.38 10.36
C VAL A 137 3.87 20.05 11.58
N LYS A 138 4.91 20.83 11.83
CA LYS A 138 5.88 20.63 12.93
C LYS A 138 5.60 21.50 14.16
N ASP A 139 4.66 22.43 14.05
CA ASP A 139 4.24 23.29 15.15
C ASP A 139 2.80 22.98 15.56
N GLU A 140 2.58 22.68 16.83
CA GLU A 140 1.24 22.42 17.36
C GLU A 140 0.34 23.68 17.34
N LYS A 141 0.95 24.86 17.29
CA LYS A 141 0.25 26.15 17.19
C LYS A 141 0.04 26.62 15.74
N PHE A 142 0.24 25.74 14.76
CA PHE A 142 0.05 26.05 13.35
C PHE A 142 -1.35 26.62 13.12
N THR A 143 -1.43 27.75 12.40
CA THR A 143 -2.71 28.37 12.10
C THR A 143 -3.49 27.52 11.10
N ILE A 144 -4.64 27.00 11.51
CA ILE A 144 -5.53 26.18 10.68
C ILE A 144 -6.08 26.95 9.48
N PHE A 145 -6.55 26.24 8.47
CA PHE A 145 -7.16 26.87 7.28
C PHE A 145 -8.55 27.41 7.61
N SER A 146 -8.87 28.57 7.06
CA SER A 146 -10.21 29.14 7.14
C SER A 146 -11.20 28.37 6.24
N GLU A 147 -12.50 28.51 6.49
CA GLU A 147 -13.53 27.92 5.63
C GLU A 147 -13.43 28.43 4.19
N GLN A 148 -13.07 29.71 3.99
CA GLN A 148 -12.87 30.29 2.66
C GLN A 148 -11.67 29.64 1.92
N GLU A 149 -10.62 29.24 2.62
CA GLU A 149 -9.49 28.53 2.02
C GLU A 149 -9.85 27.08 1.73
N LEU A 150 -10.55 26.40 2.65
CA LEU A 150 -11.02 25.04 2.46
C LEU A 150 -12.01 24.92 1.29
N SER A 151 -12.89 25.92 1.11
CA SER A 151 -13.86 25.92 0.00
C SER A 151 -13.22 25.94 -1.40
N LYS A 152 -11.97 26.40 -1.52
CA LYS A 152 -11.19 26.37 -2.76
C LYS A 152 -10.68 24.97 -3.12
N LEU A 153 -10.72 24.06 -2.14
CA LEU A 153 -10.05 22.79 -2.17
C LEU A 153 -11.09 21.68 -2.32
N ASN A 154 -11.93 21.51 -3.07
CA ASN A 154 -12.95 20.45 -3.27
C ASN A 154 -12.53 19.06 -2.72
N PHE A 155 -12.33 18.96 -1.39
CA PHE A 155 -11.97 17.74 -0.70
C PHE A 155 -13.18 17.00 -0.14
N LYS A 156 -13.09 15.69 -0.12
CA LYS A 156 -13.96 14.87 0.74
C LYS A 156 -13.58 15.00 2.22
N ASN A 157 -12.28 15.05 2.52
CA ASN A 157 -11.75 15.44 3.83
C ASN A 157 -10.38 16.10 3.67
N PHE A 158 -10.14 17.16 4.46
CA PHE A 158 -8.83 17.79 4.62
C PHE A 158 -8.50 17.91 6.09
N GLU A 159 -7.29 17.49 6.46
CA GLU A 159 -6.83 17.54 7.84
C GLU A 159 -5.51 18.29 7.96
N ILE A 160 -5.36 19.05 9.04
CA ILE A 160 -4.07 19.58 9.50
C ILE A 160 -3.66 18.79 10.73
N ILE A 161 -2.46 18.22 10.69
CA ILE A 161 -1.95 17.27 11.68
C ILE A 161 -0.63 17.76 12.22
N PHE A 162 -0.53 17.97 13.53
CA PHE A 162 0.74 18.12 14.19
C PHE A 162 1.44 16.75 14.21
N SER A 163 2.68 16.74 13.74
CA SER A 163 3.55 15.57 13.75
C SER A 163 4.85 15.94 14.42
N ASN A 164 5.21 15.24 15.50
CA ASN A 164 6.45 15.48 16.21
C ASN A 164 7.63 15.55 15.21
N PRO A 165 8.44 16.63 15.21
CA PRO A 165 9.54 16.79 14.26
C PRO A 165 10.56 15.64 14.25
N LYS A 166 10.71 14.92 15.38
CA LYS A 166 11.61 13.77 15.53
C LYS A 166 11.01 12.45 15.02
N SER A 167 9.69 12.36 14.82
CA SER A 167 9.04 11.16 14.29
C SER A 167 9.28 11.03 12.78
N PRO A 168 9.13 9.84 12.18
CA PRO A 168 9.10 9.67 10.72
C PRO A 168 8.04 10.57 10.06
N ALA A 169 8.11 10.69 8.74
CA ALA A 169 7.10 11.42 7.97
C ALA A 169 5.70 10.83 8.22
N SER A 170 4.69 11.69 8.15
CA SER A 170 3.26 11.32 8.22
C SER A 170 2.83 10.50 9.47
N VAL A 171 3.53 10.68 10.59
CA VAL A 171 3.09 10.14 11.88
C VAL A 171 2.17 11.13 12.57
N ILE A 172 0.97 10.69 12.91
CA ILE A 172 -0.04 11.50 13.59
C ILE A 172 0.34 11.62 15.08
N THR A 173 0.60 12.84 15.55
CA THR A 173 0.74 13.13 16.98
C THR A 173 -0.55 13.73 17.51
N LYS A 174 -1.11 14.72 16.80
CA LYS A 174 -2.37 15.38 17.18
C LYS A 174 -3.07 15.94 15.93
N ARG A 175 -4.36 15.71 15.80
CA ARG A 175 -5.16 16.35 14.76
C ARG A 175 -5.51 17.77 15.19
N LEU A 176 -5.14 18.79 14.40
CA LEU A 176 -5.42 20.20 14.67
C LEU A 176 -6.70 20.67 13.99
N GLN A 177 -6.97 20.11 12.81
CA GLN A 177 -8.17 20.43 12.02
C GLN A 177 -8.63 19.21 11.24
N SER A 178 -9.93 19.05 11.09
CA SER A 178 -10.57 18.16 10.12
C SER A 178 -11.73 18.90 9.49
N SER A 179 -11.79 18.97 8.17
CA SER A 179 -12.88 19.64 7.44
C SER A 179 -14.18 18.84 7.49
N THR A 180 -14.06 17.52 7.48
CA THR A 180 -15.15 16.56 7.65
C THR A 180 -14.58 15.30 8.31
N ASN A 181 -15.43 14.36 8.65
CA ASN A 181 -14.99 13.02 9.13
C ASN A 181 -15.23 11.94 8.05
N GLN A 182 -15.40 12.35 6.79
CA GLN A 182 -15.71 11.43 5.72
C GLN A 182 -14.45 10.67 5.30
N LYS A 183 -14.62 9.39 4.99
CA LYS A 183 -13.59 8.51 4.47
C LYS A 183 -13.70 8.38 2.96
N LEU A 184 -12.58 8.07 2.32
CA LEU A 184 -12.59 7.65 0.92
C LEU A 184 -13.24 6.27 0.80
N GLN A 185 -13.81 6.03 -0.37
CA GLN A 185 -14.40 4.76 -0.73
C GLN A 185 -13.89 4.32 -2.09
N ASP A 186 -13.44 3.08 -2.18
CA ASP A 186 -13.14 2.40 -3.44
C ASP A 186 -13.81 1.05 -3.50
N SER A 187 -14.03 0.56 -4.71
CA SER A 187 -14.55 -0.78 -4.95
C SER A 187 -13.44 -1.70 -5.41
N VAL A 188 -13.39 -2.91 -4.84
CA VAL A 188 -12.46 -3.98 -5.21
C VAL A 188 -13.30 -5.21 -5.57
N LEU A 189 -13.27 -5.63 -6.82
CA LEU A 189 -14.11 -6.71 -7.38
C LEU A 189 -15.60 -6.55 -7.03
N GLY A 190 -16.09 -5.31 -7.04
CA GLY A 190 -17.49 -4.97 -6.74
C GLY A 190 -17.82 -4.84 -5.26
N ILE A 191 -16.85 -5.00 -4.36
CA ILE A 191 -17.01 -4.82 -2.92
C ILE A 191 -16.46 -3.45 -2.51
N ASP A 192 -17.30 -2.64 -1.87
CA ASP A 192 -16.97 -1.30 -1.45
C ASP A 192 -16.27 -1.26 -0.09
N PHE A 193 -15.06 -0.75 -0.04
CA PHE A 193 -14.25 -0.52 1.15
C PHE A 193 -14.16 0.96 1.50
N ASN A 194 -14.35 1.27 2.78
CA ASN A 194 -14.04 2.60 3.31
C ASN A 194 -12.64 2.56 3.95
N TYR A 195 -11.87 3.63 3.77
CA TYR A 195 -10.55 3.74 4.37
C TYR A 195 -10.17 5.20 4.66
N ALA A 196 -9.35 5.42 5.69
CA ALA A 196 -8.81 6.73 6.02
C ALA A 196 -7.65 7.12 5.09
N THR A 197 -7.33 8.41 5.03
CA THR A 197 -6.25 8.94 4.17
C THR A 197 -4.90 8.28 4.49
N GLU A 198 -4.60 8.07 5.76
CA GLU A 198 -3.38 7.43 6.25
C GLU A 198 -3.36 5.91 6.13
N SER A 199 -4.52 5.26 6.12
CA SER A 199 -4.62 3.81 6.12
C SER A 199 -3.88 3.17 4.95
N PHE A 200 -3.34 1.98 5.15
CA PHE A 200 -2.85 1.19 4.04
C PHE A 200 -4.04 0.73 3.17
N PHE A 201 -4.00 1.04 1.92
CA PHE A 201 -4.89 0.53 0.88
C PHE A 201 -4.12 0.53 -0.44
N GLN A 202 -4.37 -0.42 -1.32
CA GLN A 202 -3.61 -0.60 -2.56
C GLN A 202 -3.67 0.64 -3.45
N ILE A 203 -2.55 0.96 -4.11
CA ILE A 203 -2.41 2.19 -4.89
C ILE A 203 -2.69 2.03 -6.38
N ASN A 204 -2.71 0.80 -6.88
CA ASN A 204 -3.00 0.43 -8.27
C ASN A 204 -4.08 -0.65 -8.28
N LEU A 205 -5.34 -0.22 -8.12
CA LEU A 205 -6.46 -1.13 -7.92
C LEU A 205 -6.73 -2.05 -9.12
N PRO A 206 -6.62 -1.62 -10.40
CA PRO A 206 -6.86 -2.54 -11.52
C PRO A 206 -5.90 -3.75 -11.54
N VAL A 207 -4.61 -3.52 -11.26
CA VAL A 207 -3.62 -4.61 -11.21
C VAL A 207 -3.81 -5.46 -9.94
N TYR A 208 -4.18 -4.84 -8.81
CA TYR A 208 -4.53 -5.54 -7.59
C TYR A 208 -5.75 -6.46 -7.76
N GLU A 209 -6.81 -6.00 -8.41
CA GLU A 209 -7.97 -6.83 -8.72
C GLU A 209 -7.62 -8.05 -9.57
N GLN A 210 -6.68 -7.91 -10.52
CA GLN A 210 -6.24 -9.08 -11.29
C GLN A 210 -5.50 -10.09 -10.39
N ALA A 211 -4.67 -9.63 -9.47
CA ALA A 211 -4.04 -10.53 -8.50
C ALA A 211 -5.08 -11.24 -7.64
N LEU A 212 -6.13 -10.56 -7.19
CA LEU A 212 -7.23 -11.17 -6.44
C LEU A 212 -8.02 -12.19 -7.28
N ARG A 213 -8.31 -11.90 -8.56
CA ARG A 213 -8.95 -12.88 -9.47
C ARG A 213 -8.09 -14.13 -9.63
N ASP A 214 -6.78 -13.97 -9.69
CA ASP A 214 -5.87 -15.12 -9.78
C ASP A 214 -5.82 -15.89 -8.46
N MET A 215 -5.76 -15.23 -7.31
CA MET A 215 -5.83 -15.86 -5.99
C MET A 215 -7.15 -16.62 -5.78
N GLN A 216 -8.27 -16.05 -6.22
CA GLN A 216 -9.62 -16.63 -6.07
C GLN A 216 -9.74 -18.01 -6.73
N LYS A 217 -9.00 -18.29 -7.80
CA LYS A 217 -8.97 -19.59 -8.46
C LYS A 217 -8.53 -20.75 -7.54
N PHE A 218 -7.82 -20.41 -6.47
CA PHE A 218 -7.24 -21.37 -5.54
C PHE A 218 -8.00 -21.47 -4.21
N ILE A 219 -9.00 -20.62 -4.00
CA ILE A 219 -9.87 -20.67 -2.82
C ILE A 219 -10.86 -21.84 -2.97
N ASP A 220 -10.87 -22.72 -2.00
CA ASP A 220 -11.89 -23.76 -1.86
C ASP A 220 -13.08 -23.16 -1.10
N THR A 221 -14.19 -22.97 -1.80
CA THR A 221 -15.38 -22.30 -1.24
C THR A 221 -16.10 -23.14 -0.17
N SER A 222 -15.78 -24.40 -0.04
CA SER A 222 -16.33 -25.30 0.99
C SER A 222 -15.57 -25.24 2.33
N LYS A 223 -14.45 -24.48 2.38
CA LYS A 223 -13.53 -24.45 3.51
C LYS A 223 -13.47 -23.06 4.14
N PRO A 224 -13.20 -22.97 5.46
CA PRO A 224 -12.93 -21.70 6.10
C PRO A 224 -11.66 -21.05 5.56
N THR A 225 -11.58 -19.74 5.64
CA THR A 225 -10.42 -18.95 5.19
C THR A 225 -9.77 -18.23 6.35
N VAL A 226 -8.45 -18.31 6.41
CA VAL A 226 -7.61 -17.51 7.32
C VAL A 226 -6.78 -16.56 6.48
N ASP A 227 -6.87 -15.26 6.75
CA ASP A 227 -6.11 -14.20 6.08
C ASP A 227 -5.19 -13.55 7.12
N LEU A 228 -3.90 -13.77 7.00
CA LEU A 228 -2.88 -13.17 7.87
C LEU A 228 -2.30 -11.93 7.19
N TYR A 229 -2.03 -10.90 8.01
CA TYR A 229 -1.60 -9.58 7.55
C TYR A 229 -2.71 -8.86 6.76
N SER A 230 -3.95 -8.96 7.24
CA SER A 230 -5.16 -8.64 6.47
C SER A 230 -5.36 -7.15 6.17
N GLY A 231 -4.63 -6.22 6.85
CA GLY A 231 -4.86 -4.79 6.70
C GLY A 231 -6.30 -4.40 7.04
N VAL A 232 -6.99 -3.73 6.12
CA VAL A 232 -8.43 -3.38 6.27
C VAL A 232 -9.36 -4.52 5.83
N GLY A 233 -8.82 -5.72 5.60
CA GLY A 233 -9.57 -6.91 5.19
C GLY A 233 -9.81 -7.03 3.69
N SER A 234 -9.11 -6.25 2.86
CA SER A 234 -9.43 -6.16 1.42
C SER A 234 -9.25 -7.47 0.65
N ILE A 235 -8.30 -8.35 1.03
CA ILE A 235 -8.14 -9.67 0.41
C ILE A 235 -9.24 -10.61 0.93
N GLY A 236 -9.22 -10.90 2.22
CA GLY A 236 -10.10 -11.90 2.79
C GLY A 236 -11.58 -11.60 2.61
N LEU A 237 -12.02 -10.34 2.77
CA LEU A 237 -13.44 -9.96 2.57
C LEU A 237 -13.86 -10.04 1.10
N THR A 238 -12.90 -9.94 0.16
CA THR A 238 -13.20 -9.99 -1.29
C THR A 238 -13.24 -11.41 -1.81
N ILE A 239 -12.23 -12.24 -1.50
CA ILE A 239 -12.07 -13.57 -2.09
C ILE A 239 -12.20 -14.71 -1.08
N GLY A 240 -12.17 -14.44 0.23
CA GLY A 240 -12.30 -15.45 1.26
C GLY A 240 -13.68 -16.09 1.29
N ALA A 241 -13.73 -17.37 1.58
CA ALA A 241 -14.94 -18.18 1.62
C ALA A 241 -15.14 -18.82 3.00
N GLY A 242 -16.34 -19.31 3.25
CA GLY A 242 -16.71 -19.93 4.53
C GLY A 242 -16.57 -18.99 5.72
N ASP A 243 -16.28 -19.56 6.89
CA ASP A 243 -15.92 -18.78 8.08
C ASP A 243 -14.55 -18.11 7.84
N LEU A 244 -14.52 -16.78 7.95
CA LEU A 244 -13.35 -15.97 7.66
C LEU A 244 -12.70 -15.45 8.94
N THR A 245 -11.43 -15.71 9.13
CA THR A 245 -10.61 -15.12 10.20
C THR A 245 -9.58 -14.21 9.60
N LEU A 246 -9.62 -12.93 9.97
CA LEU A 246 -8.75 -11.86 9.46
C LEU A 246 -7.84 -11.39 10.59
N VAL A 247 -6.53 -11.49 10.42
CA VAL A 247 -5.54 -11.16 11.46
C VAL A 247 -4.69 -9.98 11.03
N GLU A 248 -4.65 -8.95 11.88
CA GLU A 248 -3.88 -7.74 11.65
C GLU A 248 -3.31 -7.20 12.96
N ILE A 249 -2.09 -6.66 12.93
CA ILE A 249 -1.40 -6.09 14.11
C ILE A 249 -1.76 -4.62 14.34
N ASN A 250 -2.18 -3.90 13.32
CA ASN A 250 -2.48 -2.47 13.38
C ASN A 250 -3.92 -2.25 13.86
N GLU A 251 -4.07 -1.71 15.07
CA GLU A 251 -5.36 -1.43 15.69
C GLU A 251 -6.29 -0.58 14.80
N PHE A 252 -5.75 0.46 14.15
CA PHE A 252 -6.56 1.31 13.25
C PHE A 252 -7.05 0.55 12.03
N ALA A 253 -6.24 -0.35 11.48
CA ALA A 253 -6.65 -1.20 10.36
C ALA A 253 -7.71 -2.22 10.79
N VAL A 254 -7.60 -2.79 12.00
CA VAL A 254 -8.62 -3.68 12.57
C VAL A 254 -9.95 -2.97 12.78
N ASP A 255 -9.94 -1.72 13.30
CA ASP A 255 -11.15 -0.91 13.41
C ASP A 255 -11.83 -0.67 12.06
N GLU A 256 -11.05 -0.39 11.01
CA GLU A 256 -11.57 -0.26 9.65
C GLU A 256 -12.12 -1.59 9.12
N MET A 257 -11.41 -2.68 9.38
CA MET A 257 -11.82 -4.03 9.01
C MET A 257 -13.15 -4.41 9.65
N GLN A 258 -13.35 -4.13 10.94
CA GLN A 258 -14.61 -4.37 11.63
C GLN A 258 -15.78 -3.58 11.01
N LYS A 259 -15.54 -2.32 10.65
CA LYS A 259 -16.53 -1.49 9.95
C LYS A 259 -16.86 -2.03 8.55
N ASN A 260 -15.86 -2.55 7.83
CA ASN A 260 -16.06 -3.18 6.53
C ASN A 260 -16.83 -4.50 6.68
N ILE A 261 -16.52 -5.34 7.68
CA ILE A 261 -17.28 -6.56 8.01
C ILE A 261 -18.76 -6.24 8.23
N LYS A 262 -19.04 -5.23 9.07
CA LYS A 262 -20.41 -4.80 9.37
C LYS A 262 -21.12 -4.25 8.14
N LYS A 263 -20.44 -3.42 7.33
CA LYS A 263 -21.00 -2.87 6.07
C LYS A 263 -21.39 -3.96 5.07
N LEU A 264 -20.71 -5.10 5.11
CA LEU A 264 -20.93 -6.24 4.23
C LEU A 264 -21.89 -7.29 4.82
N ASP A 265 -22.52 -7.00 5.98
CA ASP A 265 -23.40 -7.92 6.71
C ASP A 265 -22.74 -9.30 6.94
N ARG A 266 -21.43 -9.30 7.29
CA ARG A 266 -20.65 -10.52 7.49
C ARG A 266 -20.24 -10.78 8.95
N GLU A 267 -20.85 -10.13 9.94
CA GLU A 267 -20.50 -10.27 11.37
C GLU A 267 -20.63 -11.71 11.88
N GLU A 268 -21.55 -12.49 11.32
CA GLU A 268 -21.74 -13.90 11.69
C GLU A 268 -20.67 -14.83 11.05
N THR A 269 -20.05 -14.42 9.95
CA THR A 269 -19.16 -15.27 9.17
C THR A 269 -17.71 -14.77 9.09
N ALA A 270 -17.41 -13.56 9.57
CA ALA A 270 -16.07 -12.97 9.53
C ALA A 270 -15.67 -12.42 10.90
N LYS A 271 -14.42 -12.70 11.31
CA LYS A 271 -13.83 -12.24 12.57
C LYS A 271 -12.56 -11.45 12.30
N ALA A 272 -12.49 -10.23 12.85
CA ALA A 272 -11.29 -9.42 12.89
C ALA A 272 -10.52 -9.68 14.19
N ILE A 273 -9.25 -10.04 14.10
CA ILE A 273 -8.37 -10.36 15.23
C ILE A 273 -7.23 -9.35 15.26
N LEU A 274 -7.12 -8.61 16.37
CA LEU A 274 -5.99 -7.72 16.64
C LEU A 274 -4.85 -8.54 17.27
N ALA A 275 -3.92 -8.99 16.46
CA ALA A 275 -2.74 -9.71 16.90
C ALA A 275 -1.63 -9.67 15.87
N PRO A 276 -0.35 -9.74 16.26
CA PRO A 276 0.71 -10.09 15.33
C PRO A 276 0.52 -11.54 14.85
N SER A 277 0.82 -11.81 13.57
CA SER A 277 0.54 -13.10 12.93
C SER A 277 1.19 -14.29 13.66
N GLU A 278 2.38 -14.09 14.26
CA GLU A 278 3.07 -15.10 15.08
C GLU A 278 2.39 -15.41 16.42
N LYS A 279 1.43 -14.56 16.86
CA LYS A 279 0.60 -14.80 18.04
C LYS A 279 -0.83 -15.24 17.72
N ALA A 280 -1.11 -15.43 16.43
CA ALA A 280 -2.42 -15.85 15.92
C ALA A 280 -2.35 -17.23 15.24
N LEU A 281 -1.37 -18.03 15.62
CA LEU A 281 -1.07 -19.33 14.98
C LEU A 281 -2.16 -20.38 15.21
N GLU A 282 -2.94 -20.24 16.27
CA GLU A 282 -4.08 -21.13 16.57
C GLU A 282 -5.22 -21.01 15.55
N PHE A 283 -5.28 -19.94 14.78
CA PHE A 283 -6.27 -19.77 13.72
C PHE A 283 -5.89 -20.52 12.43
N ILE A 284 -4.60 -20.87 12.23
CA ILE A 284 -4.18 -21.73 11.12
C ILE A 284 -4.69 -23.14 11.40
N LYS A 285 -5.55 -23.65 10.53
CA LYS A 285 -6.18 -24.97 10.71
C LYS A 285 -5.92 -25.87 9.52
N LYS A 286 -5.81 -27.17 9.79
CA LYS A 286 -5.78 -28.19 8.74
C LYS A 286 -7.07 -28.09 7.91
N GLY A 287 -6.93 -28.12 6.58
CA GLY A 287 -8.07 -28.03 5.67
C GLY A 287 -8.67 -26.63 5.47
N SER A 288 -8.06 -25.56 6.01
CA SER A 288 -8.46 -24.18 5.69
C SER A 288 -7.75 -23.66 4.43
N ASN A 289 -8.34 -22.64 3.78
CA ASN A 289 -7.58 -21.78 2.88
C ASN A 289 -6.72 -20.86 3.74
N LEU A 290 -5.43 -20.80 3.47
CA LEU A 290 -4.53 -19.84 4.12
C LEU A 290 -4.03 -18.82 3.12
N ILE A 291 -4.36 -17.54 3.38
CA ILE A 291 -3.89 -16.39 2.62
C ILE A 291 -2.86 -15.65 3.47
N VAL A 292 -1.77 -15.21 2.84
CA VAL A 292 -0.75 -14.39 3.49
C VAL A 292 -0.28 -13.28 2.55
N ASP A 293 -0.23 -12.04 3.06
CA ASP A 293 0.33 -10.85 2.39
C ASP A 293 1.24 -10.10 3.37
N PRO A 294 2.41 -10.68 3.73
CA PRO A 294 3.26 -10.11 4.77
C PRO A 294 4.01 -8.86 4.29
N PRO A 295 4.54 -8.04 5.23
CA PRO A 295 5.39 -6.91 4.91
C PRO A 295 6.69 -7.37 4.21
N ARG A 296 7.50 -6.40 3.74
CA ARG A 296 8.77 -6.66 3.02
C ARG A 296 9.74 -7.63 3.70
N ALA A 297 9.64 -7.81 5.00
CA ALA A 297 10.45 -8.76 5.76
C ALA A 297 10.07 -10.24 5.48
N GLY A 298 8.94 -10.48 4.83
CA GLY A 298 8.37 -11.81 4.64
C GLY A 298 7.62 -12.30 5.89
N MET A 299 7.26 -13.57 5.91
CA MET A 299 6.66 -14.20 7.09
C MET A 299 7.69 -14.34 8.21
N ASN A 300 7.20 -14.24 9.47
CA ASN A 300 8.00 -14.65 10.61
C ASN A 300 8.27 -16.18 10.53
N ARG A 301 9.44 -16.59 10.98
CA ARG A 301 9.84 -18.01 10.98
C ARG A 301 8.84 -18.90 11.71
N GLU A 302 8.30 -18.44 12.83
CA GLU A 302 7.29 -19.15 13.60
C GLU A 302 6.01 -19.43 12.80
N VAL A 303 5.60 -18.50 11.93
CA VAL A 303 4.46 -18.69 11.02
C VAL A 303 4.77 -19.81 10.01
N CYS A 304 5.96 -19.81 9.40
CA CYS A 304 6.39 -20.87 8.48
C CYS A 304 6.44 -22.25 9.17
N GLU A 305 6.98 -22.31 10.38
CA GLU A 305 7.08 -23.53 11.18
C GLU A 305 5.67 -24.06 11.54
N LYS A 306 4.75 -23.17 11.89
CA LYS A 306 3.36 -23.53 12.19
C LYS A 306 2.61 -24.05 10.95
N ILE A 307 2.83 -23.45 9.79
CA ILE A 307 2.29 -23.94 8.51
C ILE A 307 2.78 -25.39 8.25
N LEU A 308 4.07 -25.66 8.50
CA LEU A 308 4.63 -27.01 8.35
C LEU A 308 4.08 -28.01 9.39
N GLU A 309 3.72 -27.54 10.59
CA GLU A 309 3.11 -28.38 11.65
C GLU A 309 1.66 -28.73 11.32
N ILE A 310 0.83 -27.73 10.99
CA ILE A 310 -0.61 -27.88 10.82
C ILE A 310 -0.98 -28.44 9.45
N GLU A 311 -0.17 -28.16 8.43
CA GLU A 311 -0.33 -28.66 7.06
C GLU A 311 -1.68 -28.21 6.43
N PRO A 312 -1.99 -26.89 6.36
CA PRO A 312 -3.08 -26.42 5.51
C PRO A 312 -2.85 -26.92 4.07
N GLU A 313 -3.92 -27.27 3.36
CA GLU A 313 -3.79 -27.88 2.03
C GLU A 313 -3.10 -26.96 1.04
N LYS A 314 -3.38 -25.65 1.15
CA LYS A 314 -2.81 -24.61 0.28
C LYS A 314 -2.42 -23.39 1.09
N VAL A 315 -1.35 -22.73 0.65
CA VAL A 315 -0.95 -21.40 1.10
C VAL A 315 -0.92 -20.49 -0.13
N ILE A 316 -1.76 -19.46 -0.14
CA ILE A 316 -1.86 -18.45 -1.19
C ILE A 316 -1.06 -17.23 -0.70
N TYR A 317 0.10 -17.00 -1.28
CA TYR A 317 1.09 -16.06 -0.78
C TYR A 317 1.34 -14.93 -1.80
N LEU A 318 0.75 -13.75 -1.55
CA LEU A 318 1.09 -12.51 -2.25
C LEU A 318 2.24 -11.81 -1.50
N SER A 319 3.20 -11.23 -2.21
CA SER A 319 4.37 -10.58 -1.60
C SER A 319 4.91 -9.43 -2.41
N CYS A 320 5.25 -8.33 -1.74
CA CYS A 320 5.94 -7.18 -2.31
C CYS A 320 7.48 -7.34 -2.34
N ASN A 321 8.02 -8.50 -1.95
CA ASN A 321 9.45 -8.79 -1.94
C ASN A 321 9.75 -10.25 -2.34
N PRO A 322 10.08 -10.51 -3.61
CA PRO A 322 10.37 -11.86 -4.09
C PRO A 322 11.51 -12.56 -3.34
N THR A 323 12.50 -11.82 -2.83
CA THR A 323 13.63 -12.41 -2.11
C THR A 323 13.21 -13.04 -0.79
N THR A 324 12.42 -12.32 0.02
CA THR A 324 11.91 -12.88 1.28
C THR A 324 10.85 -13.95 1.04
N GLN A 325 10.05 -13.82 -0.02
CA GLN A 325 9.09 -14.84 -0.42
C GLN A 325 9.79 -16.14 -0.82
N ALA A 326 10.88 -16.07 -1.58
CA ALA A 326 11.68 -17.24 -1.97
C ALA A 326 12.30 -17.95 -0.74
N ARG A 327 12.85 -17.17 0.22
CA ARG A 327 13.34 -17.70 1.50
C ARG A 327 12.25 -18.47 2.25
N ASP A 328 11.07 -17.88 2.37
CA ASP A 328 9.94 -18.50 3.08
C ASP A 328 9.44 -19.75 2.34
N ALA A 329 9.37 -19.69 1.00
CA ALA A 329 9.04 -20.81 0.16
C ALA A 329 10.07 -21.95 0.30
N ALA A 330 11.37 -21.65 0.47
CA ALA A 330 12.39 -22.64 0.72
C ALA A 330 12.17 -23.39 2.05
N ILE A 331 11.77 -22.68 3.10
CA ILE A 331 11.38 -23.30 4.37
C ILE A 331 10.18 -24.24 4.18
N LEU A 332 9.15 -23.76 3.46
CA LEU A 332 7.92 -24.51 3.22
C LEU A 332 8.11 -25.67 2.24
N SER A 333 9.14 -25.64 1.39
CA SER A 333 9.41 -26.67 0.39
C SER A 333 9.64 -28.07 0.97
N LYS A 334 9.89 -28.17 2.29
CA LYS A 334 9.96 -29.45 3.01
C LYS A 334 8.68 -30.28 2.86
N LYS A 335 7.52 -29.63 2.83
CA LYS A 335 6.20 -30.28 2.73
C LYS A 335 5.33 -29.76 1.60
N TYR A 336 5.69 -28.64 0.97
CA TYR A 336 4.90 -27.98 -0.06
C TYR A 336 5.65 -27.92 -1.40
N GLU A 337 4.89 -27.89 -2.47
CA GLU A 337 5.36 -27.57 -3.81
C GLU A 337 4.66 -26.31 -4.33
N ILE A 338 5.37 -25.49 -5.13
CA ILE A 338 4.78 -24.32 -5.79
C ILE A 338 4.04 -24.80 -7.04
N THR A 339 2.71 -24.64 -7.04
CA THR A 339 1.84 -25.05 -8.15
C THR A 339 1.44 -23.90 -9.06
N TYR A 340 1.67 -22.65 -8.65
CA TYR A 340 1.39 -21.46 -9.41
C TYR A 340 2.33 -20.35 -8.99
N ALA A 341 2.76 -19.53 -9.96
CA ALA A 341 3.49 -18.28 -9.71
C ALA A 341 3.14 -17.24 -10.78
N ARG A 342 2.96 -15.99 -10.39
CA ARG A 342 2.76 -14.85 -11.28
C ARG A 342 3.22 -13.56 -10.67
N GLY A 343 4.03 -12.79 -11.40
CA GLY A 343 4.41 -11.44 -11.02
C GLY A 343 3.43 -10.39 -11.54
N TYR A 344 3.31 -9.26 -10.81
CA TYR A 344 2.41 -8.17 -11.15
C TYR A 344 3.11 -6.82 -11.09
N ASN A 345 2.84 -5.94 -12.05
CA ASN A 345 3.37 -4.59 -12.09
C ASN A 345 2.45 -3.59 -11.35
N PHE A 346 2.36 -3.71 -10.01
CA PHE A 346 1.60 -2.74 -9.20
C PHE A 346 2.23 -1.35 -9.24
N PHE A 347 3.54 -1.28 -9.47
CA PHE A 347 4.33 -0.06 -9.36
C PHE A 347 5.16 0.19 -10.63
N PRO A 348 4.54 0.46 -11.80
CA PRO A 348 5.28 0.88 -12.99
C PRO A 348 6.27 2.00 -12.71
N ARG A 349 7.40 1.98 -13.42
CA ARG A 349 8.50 2.97 -13.31
C ARG A 349 9.26 2.96 -11.99
N THR A 350 9.10 1.89 -11.21
CA THR A 350 9.80 1.66 -9.94
C THR A 350 10.37 0.24 -9.89
N PRO A 351 11.37 -0.04 -9.01
CA PRO A 351 11.89 -1.40 -8.85
C PRO A 351 10.99 -2.33 -8.03
N HIS A 352 9.83 -1.85 -7.58
CA HIS A 352 8.91 -2.64 -6.75
C HIS A 352 8.20 -3.69 -7.58
N ILE A 353 8.05 -4.87 -7.01
CA ILE A 353 7.47 -6.06 -7.62
C ILE A 353 6.45 -6.62 -6.64
N GLU A 354 5.33 -7.07 -7.14
CA GLU A 354 4.41 -7.95 -6.42
C GLU A 354 4.45 -9.32 -7.09
N ASN A 355 4.49 -10.38 -6.29
CA ASN A 355 4.52 -11.74 -6.78
C ASN A 355 3.56 -12.64 -5.98
N LEU A 356 2.72 -13.36 -6.68
CA LEU A 356 1.84 -14.37 -6.12
C LEU A 356 2.45 -15.75 -6.35
N ILE A 357 2.55 -16.55 -5.30
CA ILE A 357 2.76 -17.99 -5.39
C ILE A 357 1.64 -18.73 -4.68
N VAL A 358 1.33 -19.92 -5.17
CA VAL A 358 0.45 -20.86 -4.48
C VAL A 358 1.24 -22.12 -4.17
N LEU A 359 1.35 -22.39 -2.86
CA LEU A 359 2.00 -23.60 -2.36
C LEU A 359 0.91 -24.62 -2.02
N LYS A 360 1.09 -25.85 -2.52
CA LYS A 360 0.21 -26.99 -2.24
C LYS A 360 0.96 -28.06 -1.46
N LEU A 361 0.29 -28.63 -0.45
CA LEU A 361 0.84 -29.72 0.35
C LEU A 361 1.15 -30.92 -0.57
N LYS A 362 2.35 -31.46 -0.48
CA LYS A 362 2.76 -32.66 -1.19
C LYS A 362 1.96 -33.87 -0.68
N LYS A 363 1.55 -34.75 -1.59
CA LYS A 363 0.87 -36.00 -1.25
C LYS A 363 1.85 -37.01 -0.69
#